data_8376ef510d66a68868e173a435cc4892
#
_entry.id   8376ef510d66a68868e173a435cc4892
#
_cell.length_a   1.000
_cell.length_b   1.000
_cell.length_c   1.000
_cell.angle_alpha   90.00
_cell.angle_beta   90.00
_cell.angle_gamma   90.00
#
_symmetry.space_group_name_H-M   'P 1'
#
loop_
_entity.id
_entity.type
_entity.pdbx_description
1 polymer ?
#
loop_
_entity_poly.entity_id
_entity_poly.type
_entity_poly.pdbx_seq_one_letter_code
_entity_poly.pdbx_strand_id
1 'polypeptide(L)'
;MKHKILLVEDDKDIQEIIEYNFSKEGYEVTKCSDGESAIDLVRHETPDLVILDWMLPNLSGSEILRQIRSSKKLKKIPVIMLTARTEESDKLRAFDTGADDYITKPFSNSELIARTKALLRRVSEDSFTDTLNFHDIELNRDNKRV
;
A
#
# COMPACT_ATOMS: atom_id res chain seq x y z
N MET A 1 -0.72 19.17 -2.49
CA MET A 1 -0.46 18.08 -3.39
C MET A 1 -1.23 16.86 -3.06
N LYS A 2 -1.83 16.23 -4.05
CA LYS A 2 -2.57 15.02 -3.79
C LYS A 2 -1.66 13.82 -3.80
N HIS A 3 -1.89 12.91 -2.88
CA HIS A 3 -1.21 11.63 -2.92
C HIS A 3 -1.87 10.72 -3.93
N LYS A 4 -1.07 9.94 -4.61
CA LYS A 4 -1.56 9.00 -5.62
C LYS A 4 -1.65 7.63 -5.03
N ILE A 5 -2.82 7.01 -5.17
CA ILE A 5 -3.06 5.65 -4.68
C ILE A 5 -3.32 4.76 -5.88
N LEU A 6 -2.61 3.66 -5.97
CA LEU A 6 -2.92 2.65 -6.98
C LEU A 6 -3.73 1.56 -6.31
N LEU A 7 -4.91 1.30 -6.83
CA LEU A 7 -5.80 0.27 -6.29
C LEU A 7 -5.87 -0.89 -7.26
N VAL A 8 -5.40 -2.05 -6.83
CA VAL A 8 -5.39 -3.25 -7.64
C VAL A 8 -6.43 -4.21 -7.08
N GLU A 9 -7.57 -4.28 -7.71
CA GLU A 9 -8.73 -5.01 -7.24
C GLU A 9 -9.61 -5.34 -8.43
N ASP A 10 -10.01 -6.59 -8.61
CA ASP A 10 -10.81 -6.96 -9.77
C ASP A 10 -12.31 -6.79 -9.58
N ASP A 11 -12.78 -6.61 -8.35
CA ASP A 11 -14.21 -6.40 -8.08
C ASP A 11 -14.54 -4.93 -8.35
N LYS A 12 -15.38 -4.69 -9.34
CA LYS A 12 -15.71 -3.32 -9.75
C LYS A 12 -16.45 -2.53 -8.67
N ASP A 13 -17.30 -3.20 -7.92
CA ASP A 13 -18.04 -2.51 -6.87
C ASP A 13 -17.10 -2.03 -5.77
N ILE A 14 -16.12 -2.87 -5.41
CA ILE A 14 -15.15 -2.49 -4.41
C ILE A 14 -14.30 -1.34 -4.93
N GLN A 15 -13.90 -1.40 -6.20
CA GLN A 15 -13.12 -0.32 -6.81
C GLN A 15 -13.86 1.02 -6.70
N GLU A 16 -15.15 1.01 -7.04
CA GLU A 16 -15.92 2.25 -7.05
C GLU A 16 -16.10 2.82 -5.65
N ILE A 17 -16.36 1.95 -4.70
CA ILE A 17 -16.53 2.40 -3.32
C ILE A 17 -15.26 3.00 -2.77
N ILE A 18 -14.14 2.34 -3.00
CA ILE A 18 -12.85 2.84 -2.52
C ILE A 18 -12.52 4.15 -3.20
N GLU A 19 -12.68 4.20 -4.52
CA GLU A 19 -12.37 5.42 -5.26
C GLU A 19 -13.20 6.59 -4.75
N TYR A 20 -14.48 6.37 -4.55
CA TYR A 20 -15.37 7.43 -4.08
C TYR A 20 -14.92 7.97 -2.73
N ASN A 21 -14.69 7.06 -1.78
CA ASN A 21 -14.32 7.48 -0.44
C ASN A 21 -12.94 8.12 -0.37
N PHE A 22 -11.99 7.59 -1.14
CA PHE A 22 -10.64 8.14 -1.13
C PHE A 22 -10.60 9.50 -1.84
N SER A 23 -11.37 9.66 -2.90
CA SER A 23 -11.41 10.94 -3.60
C SER A 23 -11.96 12.04 -2.69
N LYS A 24 -12.92 11.70 -1.85
CA LYS A 24 -13.45 12.67 -0.89
C LYS A 24 -12.39 13.12 0.11
N GLU A 25 -11.41 12.26 0.36
CA GLU A 25 -10.33 12.59 1.30
C GLU A 25 -9.17 13.30 0.60
N GLY A 26 -9.30 13.55 -0.69
CA GLY A 26 -8.27 14.28 -1.41
C GLY A 26 -7.23 13.42 -2.09
N TYR A 27 -7.44 12.11 -2.17
CA TYR A 27 -6.50 11.24 -2.86
C TYR A 27 -6.86 11.09 -4.33
N GLU A 28 -5.83 10.85 -5.13
CA GLU A 28 -6.03 10.56 -6.55
C GLU A 28 -5.88 9.06 -6.73
N VAL A 29 -6.93 8.38 -7.16
CA VAL A 29 -6.93 6.91 -7.24
C VAL A 29 -6.87 6.45 -8.68
N THR A 30 -5.90 5.59 -8.98
CA THR A 30 -5.84 4.89 -10.26
C THR A 30 -6.27 3.45 -10.01
N LYS A 31 -7.20 2.94 -10.80
CA LYS A 31 -7.76 1.61 -10.62
C LYS A 31 -7.15 0.64 -11.61
N CYS A 32 -6.92 -0.58 -11.16
CA CYS A 32 -6.37 -1.64 -11.99
C CYS A 32 -7.06 -2.95 -11.63
N SER A 33 -7.46 -3.70 -12.63
CA SER A 33 -8.24 -4.93 -12.40
C SER A 33 -7.44 -6.21 -12.46
N ASP A 34 -6.20 -6.17 -12.92
CA ASP A 34 -5.42 -7.40 -13.02
C ASP A 34 -3.97 -7.18 -12.63
N GLY A 35 -3.30 -8.28 -12.29
CA GLY A 35 -1.96 -8.19 -11.74
C GLY A 35 -0.89 -7.82 -12.74
N GLU A 36 -1.06 -8.23 -13.99
CA GLU A 36 -0.03 -7.94 -14.98
C GLU A 36 0.07 -6.46 -15.26
N SER A 37 -1.09 -5.81 -15.40
CA SER A 37 -1.10 -4.38 -15.63
C SER A 37 -0.61 -3.62 -14.41
N ALA A 38 -0.79 -4.19 -13.23
CA ALA A 38 -0.43 -3.51 -12.00
C ALA A 38 1.07 -3.20 -11.92
N ILE A 39 1.90 -4.13 -12.33
CA ILE A 39 3.35 -3.93 -12.27
C ILE A 39 3.75 -2.75 -13.16
N ASP A 40 3.20 -2.71 -14.36
CA ASP A 40 3.50 -1.61 -15.27
C ASP A 40 3.02 -0.28 -14.72
N LEU A 41 1.85 -0.28 -14.10
CA LEU A 41 1.31 0.94 -13.53
C LEU A 41 2.13 1.44 -12.35
N VAL A 42 2.62 0.53 -11.50
CA VAL A 42 3.46 0.94 -10.39
C VAL A 42 4.71 1.62 -10.91
N ARG A 43 5.31 1.05 -11.93
CA ARG A 43 6.53 1.62 -12.50
C ARG A 43 6.29 2.96 -13.16
N HIS A 44 5.18 3.08 -13.87
CA HIS A 44 4.86 4.29 -14.61
C HIS A 44 4.36 5.41 -13.74
N GLU A 45 3.43 5.11 -12.86
CA GLU A 45 2.79 6.11 -12.04
C GLU A 45 3.56 6.43 -10.77
N THR A 46 4.39 5.52 -10.32
CA THR A 46 5.10 5.61 -9.04
C THR A 46 4.16 6.15 -7.96
N PRO A 47 3.13 5.39 -7.62
CA PRO A 47 2.14 5.85 -6.64
C PRO A 47 2.77 6.01 -5.26
N ASP A 48 2.10 6.77 -4.42
CA ASP A 48 2.56 6.97 -3.05
C ASP A 48 2.20 5.79 -2.17
N LEU A 49 1.20 5.00 -2.57
CA LEU A 49 0.78 3.83 -1.83
C LEU A 49 0.01 2.90 -2.76
N VAL A 50 0.13 1.60 -2.55
CA VAL A 50 -0.59 0.60 -3.33
C VAL A 50 -1.52 -0.16 -2.42
N ILE A 51 -2.79 -0.29 -2.82
CA ILE A 51 -3.75 -1.16 -2.16
C ILE A 51 -3.93 -2.35 -3.08
N LEU A 52 -3.67 -3.54 -2.58
CA LEU A 52 -3.47 -4.69 -3.43
C LEU A 52 -4.28 -5.88 -2.93
N ASP A 53 -5.18 -6.37 -3.76
CA ASP A 53 -5.95 -7.56 -3.41
C ASP A 53 -5.05 -8.79 -3.49
N TRP A 54 -5.16 -9.66 -2.51
CA TRP A 54 -4.37 -10.89 -2.48
C TRP A 54 -4.75 -11.80 -3.63
N MET A 55 -6.07 -11.92 -3.89
CA MET A 55 -6.58 -12.83 -4.91
C MET A 55 -6.94 -12.07 -6.17
N LEU A 56 -6.10 -12.16 -7.17
CA LEU A 56 -6.34 -11.50 -8.46
C LEU A 56 -6.23 -12.51 -9.58
N PRO A 57 -6.90 -12.27 -10.70
CA PRO A 57 -6.73 -13.13 -11.86
C PRO A 57 -5.32 -12.95 -12.43
N ASN A 58 -4.81 -13.99 -13.02
CA ASN A 58 -3.52 -14.00 -13.71
C ASN A 58 -2.29 -13.94 -12.84
N LEU A 59 -2.15 -12.91 -12.02
CA LEU A 59 -0.98 -12.76 -11.19
C LEU A 59 -1.42 -12.39 -9.79
N SER A 60 -1.05 -13.18 -8.80
CA SER A 60 -1.53 -12.97 -7.45
C SER A 60 -0.94 -11.70 -6.81
N GLY A 61 -1.64 -11.21 -5.80
CA GLY A 61 -1.15 -10.03 -5.08
C GLY A 61 0.20 -10.27 -4.44
N SER A 62 0.46 -11.48 -3.94
CA SER A 62 1.75 -11.76 -3.31
C SER A 62 2.88 -11.69 -4.32
N GLU A 63 2.64 -12.10 -5.55
CA GLU A 63 3.67 -12.03 -6.58
C GLU A 63 3.94 -10.58 -6.97
N ILE A 64 2.88 -9.77 -7.06
CA ILE A 64 3.05 -8.36 -7.36
C ILE A 64 3.87 -7.69 -6.26
N LEU A 65 3.53 -7.98 -5.00
CA LEU A 65 4.25 -7.43 -3.87
C LEU A 65 5.73 -7.82 -3.91
N ARG A 66 6.00 -9.07 -4.23
CA ARG A 66 7.38 -9.54 -4.32
C ARG A 66 8.15 -8.75 -5.37
N GLN A 67 7.53 -8.50 -6.50
CA GLN A 67 8.19 -7.75 -7.56
C GLN A 67 8.43 -6.30 -7.15
N ILE A 68 7.48 -5.70 -6.45
CA ILE A 68 7.67 -4.33 -5.95
C ILE A 68 8.86 -4.28 -5.00
N ARG A 69 8.93 -5.24 -4.07
CA ARG A 69 10.01 -5.24 -3.09
C ARG A 69 11.37 -5.59 -3.68
N SER A 70 11.39 -6.22 -4.84
CA SER A 70 12.64 -6.56 -5.51
C SER A 70 13.23 -5.38 -6.30
N SER A 71 12.43 -4.36 -6.55
CA SER A 71 12.87 -3.24 -7.37
C SER A 71 13.47 -2.16 -6.50
N LYS A 72 14.67 -1.72 -6.83
CA LYS A 72 15.33 -0.66 -6.07
C LYS A 72 14.50 0.62 -6.09
N LYS A 73 13.86 0.88 -7.21
CA LYS A 73 13.08 2.09 -7.37
C LYS A 73 11.77 2.04 -6.59
N LEU A 74 11.16 0.86 -6.49
CA LEU A 74 9.82 0.73 -5.97
C LEU A 74 9.72 0.16 -4.56
N LYS A 75 10.80 -0.38 -4.05
CA LYS A 75 10.74 -1.19 -2.83
C LYS A 75 10.28 -0.44 -1.58
N LYS A 76 10.29 0.87 -1.59
CA LYS A 76 9.86 1.65 -0.43
C LYS A 76 8.41 2.09 -0.49
N ILE A 77 7.74 1.80 -1.59
CA ILE A 77 6.33 2.18 -1.70
C ILE A 77 5.52 1.35 -0.71
N PRO A 78 4.75 1.99 0.17
CA PRO A 78 3.94 1.23 1.12
C PRO A 78 2.82 0.47 0.43
N VAL A 79 2.55 -0.74 0.90
CA VAL A 79 1.55 -1.62 0.32
C VAL A 79 0.63 -2.13 1.40
N ILE A 80 -0.69 -1.98 1.18
CA ILE A 80 -1.71 -2.58 2.03
C ILE A 80 -2.31 -3.74 1.26
N MET A 81 -2.32 -4.92 1.86
CA MET A 81 -2.92 -6.10 1.24
C MET A 81 -4.36 -6.25 1.71
N LEU A 82 -5.25 -6.57 0.78
CA LEU A 82 -6.63 -6.89 1.11
C LEU A 82 -6.79 -8.40 1.02
N THR A 83 -7.21 -9.04 2.10
CA THR A 83 -7.30 -10.50 2.14
C THR A 83 -8.68 -10.94 2.59
N ALA A 84 -9.06 -12.17 2.22
CA ALA A 84 -10.28 -12.74 2.73
C ALA A 84 -10.06 -13.21 4.16
N ARG A 85 -11.13 -13.19 4.95
CA ARG A 85 -11.03 -13.55 6.35
C ARG A 85 -10.56 -14.98 6.56
N THR A 86 -10.86 -15.86 5.63
CA THR A 86 -10.54 -17.26 5.76
C THR A 86 -9.11 -17.61 5.39
N GLU A 87 -8.31 -16.62 5.02
CA GLU A 87 -6.97 -16.89 4.54
C GLU A 87 -5.90 -16.50 5.54
N GLU A 88 -5.97 -17.07 6.72
CA GLU A 88 -5.02 -16.76 7.78
C GLU A 88 -3.58 -17.07 7.41
N SER A 89 -3.37 -18.21 6.78
CA SER A 89 -2.00 -18.57 6.41
C SER A 89 -1.45 -17.62 5.36
N ASP A 90 -2.31 -17.07 4.53
CA ASP A 90 -1.89 -16.13 3.51
C ASP A 90 -1.48 -14.80 4.12
N LYS A 91 -2.12 -14.42 5.23
CA LYS A 91 -1.72 -13.20 5.94
C LYS A 91 -0.28 -13.29 6.42
N LEU A 92 0.09 -14.45 6.95
CA LEU A 92 1.45 -14.64 7.42
C LEU A 92 2.43 -14.53 6.28
N ARG A 93 2.07 -15.09 5.13
CA ARG A 93 2.92 -14.98 3.97
C ARG A 93 3.04 -13.55 3.46
N ALA A 94 1.98 -12.78 3.59
CA ALA A 94 2.01 -11.39 3.17
C ALA A 94 3.04 -10.61 3.98
N PHE A 95 3.10 -10.83 5.27
CA PHE A 95 4.10 -10.18 6.09
C PHE A 95 5.50 -10.60 5.71
N ASP A 96 5.68 -11.89 5.43
CA ASP A 96 6.98 -12.40 5.03
C ASP A 96 7.43 -11.78 3.72
N THR A 97 6.50 -11.42 2.84
CA THR A 97 6.88 -10.86 1.55
C THR A 97 6.99 -9.34 1.58
N GLY A 98 6.71 -8.71 2.71
CA GLY A 98 6.98 -7.30 2.85
C GLY A 98 5.81 -6.34 2.77
N ALA A 99 4.60 -6.80 3.04
CA ALA A 99 3.47 -5.88 3.11
C ALA A 99 3.61 -5.00 4.35
N ASP A 100 3.21 -3.75 4.22
CA ASP A 100 3.26 -2.83 5.36
C ASP A 100 2.06 -3.00 6.28
N ASP A 101 0.95 -3.46 5.71
CA ASP A 101 -0.25 -3.69 6.49
C ASP A 101 -1.16 -4.58 5.68
N TYR A 102 -2.14 -5.17 6.32
CA TYR A 102 -3.16 -5.88 5.59
C TYR A 102 -4.50 -5.71 6.29
N ILE A 103 -5.57 -5.80 5.50
CA ILE A 103 -6.92 -5.60 6.00
C ILE A 103 -7.77 -6.74 5.50
N THR A 104 -8.57 -7.31 6.39
CA THR A 104 -9.40 -8.46 6.07
C THR A 104 -10.73 -7.99 5.49
N LYS A 105 -11.17 -8.61 4.41
CA LYS A 105 -12.50 -8.36 3.85
C LYS A 105 -13.54 -9.13 4.64
N PRO A 106 -14.70 -8.58 4.86
CA PRO A 106 -15.12 -7.24 4.49
C PRO A 106 -14.50 -6.22 5.44
N PHE A 107 -14.21 -5.05 4.91
CA PHE A 107 -13.56 -4.01 5.71
C PHE A 107 -14.39 -2.74 5.72
N SER A 108 -14.12 -1.85 6.64
CA SER A 108 -14.76 -0.55 6.63
C SER A 108 -13.87 0.42 5.86
N ASN A 109 -14.50 1.32 5.12
CA ASN A 109 -13.74 2.33 4.39
C ASN A 109 -13.00 3.25 5.33
N SER A 110 -13.57 3.52 6.51
CA SER A 110 -12.90 4.33 7.51
C SER A 110 -11.60 3.70 7.96
N GLU A 111 -11.61 2.40 8.15
CA GLU A 111 -10.40 1.70 8.57
C GLU A 111 -9.34 1.75 7.48
N LEU A 112 -9.74 1.51 6.25
CA LEU A 112 -8.79 1.54 5.14
C LEU A 112 -8.17 2.91 4.98
N ILE A 113 -8.99 3.95 5.07
CA ILE A 113 -8.50 5.32 4.97
C ILE A 113 -7.56 5.64 6.13
N ALA A 114 -7.91 5.24 7.35
CA ALA A 114 -7.08 5.52 8.51
C ALA A 114 -5.70 4.86 8.37
N ARG A 115 -5.66 3.62 7.89
CA ARG A 115 -4.38 2.94 7.73
C ARG A 115 -3.56 3.54 6.60
N THR A 116 -4.25 3.99 5.53
CA THR A 116 -3.57 4.68 4.45
C THR A 116 -2.91 5.95 4.94
N LYS A 117 -3.65 6.75 5.71
CA LYS A 117 -3.10 7.99 6.24
C LYS A 117 -1.92 7.73 7.16
N ALA A 118 -2.02 6.68 7.97
CA ALA A 118 -0.94 6.34 8.89
C ALA A 118 0.33 5.95 8.14
N LEU A 119 0.20 5.17 7.09
CA LEU A 119 1.36 4.74 6.31
C LEU A 119 1.98 5.91 5.56
N LEU A 120 1.15 6.76 4.96
CA LEU A 120 1.69 7.91 4.24
C LEU A 120 2.40 8.86 5.17
N ARG A 121 1.87 9.04 6.38
CA ARG A 121 2.51 9.89 7.37
C ARG A 121 3.86 9.32 7.79
N ARG A 122 3.92 8.00 7.98
CA ARG A 122 5.14 7.34 8.40
C ARG A 122 6.24 7.48 7.35
N VAL A 123 5.88 7.33 6.09
CA VAL A 123 6.85 7.49 5.00
C VAL A 123 7.38 8.91 4.96
N SER A 124 6.51 9.89 5.12
CA SER A 124 6.92 11.29 5.13
C SER A 124 7.88 11.57 6.29
N GLU A 125 7.58 11.04 7.46
CA GLU A 125 8.43 11.24 8.62
C GLU A 125 9.79 10.60 8.43
N ASP A 126 9.82 9.41 7.87
CA ASP A 126 11.07 8.73 7.62
C ASP A 126 11.92 9.51 6.62
N SER A 127 11.29 10.01 5.56
CA SER A 127 12.00 10.81 4.57
C SER A 127 12.56 12.08 5.18
N PHE A 128 11.76 12.72 6.02
CA PHE A 128 12.17 13.95 6.69
C PHE A 128 13.37 13.68 7.59
N THR A 129 13.32 12.60 8.34
CA THR A 129 14.40 12.25 9.24
C THR A 129 15.69 11.97 8.48
N ASP A 130 15.58 11.24 7.41
CA ASP A 130 16.74 10.93 6.59
C ASP A 130 17.35 12.18 6.01
N THR A 131 16.51 13.10 5.61
CA THR A 131 16.98 14.34 5.03
C THR A 131 17.69 15.21 6.05
N LEU A 132 17.14 15.27 7.22
CA LEU A 132 17.65 16.15 8.21
C LEU A 132 18.99 15.79 8.68
N ASN A 133 19.30 14.57 8.81
CA ASN A 133 20.38 14.33 9.22
C ASN A 133 20.93 13.30 9.55
N PHE A 134 21.70 13.20 9.13
CA PHE A 134 22.35 12.17 9.46
C PHE A 134 23.15 12.32 10.69
N HIS A 135 23.16 13.39 11.34
CA HIS A 135 24.00 13.48 12.47
C HIS A 135 23.33 13.14 13.76
N ASP A 136 22.04 13.08 13.82
CA ASP A 136 21.39 12.91 15.07
C ASP A 136 20.41 11.87 14.98
N ILE A 137 20.54 11.00 14.09
CA ILE A 137 19.64 10.05 13.75
C ILE A 137 19.18 9.12 14.79
N GLU A 138 20.04 8.69 15.60
CA GLU A 138 19.67 7.68 16.55
C GLU A 138 18.75 8.16 17.61
N LEU A 139 19.00 9.35 18.09
CA LEU A 139 18.12 9.94 19.07
C LEU A 139 16.73 10.11 18.55
N ASN A 140 16.63 10.56 17.33
CA ASN A 140 15.32 10.78 16.74
C ASN A 140 14.54 9.50 16.56
N ARG A 141 15.23 8.47 16.20
CA ARG A 141 14.56 7.21 16.01
C ARG A 141 14.01 6.66 17.28
N ASP A 142 14.77 6.74 18.33
CA ASP A 142 14.33 6.25 19.61
C ASP A 142 13.09 6.97 20.06
N ASN A 143 13.10 8.26 19.92
CA ASN A 143 11.94 9.05 20.32
C ASN A 143 10.70 8.70 19.54
N LYS A 144 10.86 8.44 18.28
CA LYS A 144 9.71 8.13 17.48
C LYS A 144 9.10 6.80 17.77
N ARG A 145 9.85 5.92 18.32
CA ARG A 145 9.33 4.65 18.55
C ARG A 145 8.48 4.54 19.73
N VAL A 146 8.47 5.47 20.53
CA VAL A 146 7.70 5.41 21.75
C VAL A 146 6.21 5.65 21.60
#